data_26f709e359fafa63fd626113e2037b84
#
_entry.id   26f709e359fafa63fd626113e2037b84
#
_cell.length_a   1.000
_cell.length_b   1.000
_cell.length_c   1.000
_cell.angle_alpha   90.00
_cell.angle_beta   90.00
_cell.angle_gamma   90.00
#
_symmetry.space_group_name_H-M   'P 1'
#
loop_
_entity.id
_entity.type
_entity.pdbx_description
1 polymer ?
#
loop_
_entity_poly.entity_id
_entity_poly.type
_entity_poly.pdbx_seq_one_letter_code
_entity_poly.pdbx_strand_id
1 'polypeptide(L)'
;MHRSSTRSFRALLFKGLYLSLVALLAGNLGCAQDRKSPQTAGVDNSKMGPYRALAQLAFASSQKGENGTAATLAKILERTWDKSEDYGGDTALSKTNHTLFEEVDKAMDQFVNLLLEHQTSAPDPAKLKAAYAAYLEKLKRAD
;
A
#
# COMPACT_ATOMS: atom_id res chain seq x y z
N MET A 1 -20.27 -45.38 37.82
CA MET A 1 -19.24 -44.74 38.66
C MET A 1 -19.00 -43.37 38.10
N HIS A 2 -19.66 -42.47 38.61
CA HIS A 2 -19.52 -41.18 39.23
C HIS A 2 -18.06 -40.71 39.35
N ARG A 3 -17.74 -39.53 38.78
CA ARG A 3 -17.14 -38.40 39.49
C ARG A 3 -17.17 -37.13 38.69
N SER A 4 -18.03 -36.27 39.15
CA SER A 4 -18.03 -34.82 39.03
C SER A 4 -16.79 -34.20 39.67
N SER A 5 -16.29 -33.10 39.17
CA SER A 5 -15.65 -32.03 39.97
C SER A 5 -15.46 -30.80 39.09
N THR A 6 -16.31 -29.87 39.22
CA THR A 6 -16.27 -28.55 39.93
C THR A 6 -15.32 -27.52 39.34
N ARG A 7 -15.90 -26.59 38.63
CA ARG A 7 -15.96 -25.12 38.81
C ARG A 7 -14.83 -24.48 39.61
N SER A 8 -14.18 -23.54 38.99
CA SER A 8 -13.72 -22.34 39.69
C SER A 8 -13.83 -21.11 38.83
N PHE A 9 -14.86 -20.36 39.10
CA PHE A 9 -15.03 -18.94 38.82
C PHE A 9 -13.95 -18.15 39.56
N ARG A 10 -13.21 -17.32 38.91
CA ARG A 10 -12.56 -16.16 39.51
C ARG A 10 -12.85 -14.93 38.66
N ALA A 11 -13.99 -14.36 39.02
CA ALA A 11 -14.25 -12.94 38.78
C ALA A 11 -13.32 -12.15 39.69
N LEU A 12 -12.47 -11.32 39.12
CA LEU A 12 -11.77 -10.28 39.85
C LEU A 12 -12.21 -8.93 39.28
N LEU A 13 -13.10 -8.37 40.08
CA LEU A 13 -13.48 -6.97 40.11
C LEU A 13 -12.22 -6.10 40.26
N PHE A 14 -11.99 -5.22 39.33
CA PHE A 14 -11.26 -3.98 39.57
C PHE A 14 -12.20 -2.81 39.34
N LYS A 15 -12.88 -2.45 40.46
CA LYS A 15 -13.47 -1.13 40.67
C LYS A 15 -12.36 -0.18 41.12
N GLY A 16 -12.31 0.98 40.47
CA GLY A 16 -11.96 2.21 41.14
C GLY A 16 -10.55 2.69 40.88
N LEU A 17 -10.41 3.71 40.11
CA LEU A 17 -9.95 5.00 40.60
C LEU A 17 -10.05 6.05 39.50
N TYR A 18 -11.18 6.73 39.46
CA TYR A 18 -11.26 8.07 38.88
C TYR A 18 -10.63 9.02 39.89
N LEU A 19 -9.51 9.57 39.59
CA LEU A 19 -9.02 10.75 40.27
C LEU A 19 -8.59 11.76 39.24
N SER A 20 -9.43 12.75 39.16
CA SER A 20 -9.24 14.08 38.60
C SER A 20 -7.86 14.62 38.86
N LEU A 21 -7.18 15.04 37.82
CA LEU A 21 -6.16 16.08 37.93
C LEU A 21 -6.41 17.10 36.81
N VAL A 22 -7.24 18.06 37.17
CA VAL A 22 -7.27 19.36 36.51
C VAL A 22 -6.11 20.15 37.12
N ALA A 23 -5.09 20.40 36.38
CA ALA A 23 -4.09 21.38 36.75
C ALA A 23 -3.55 22.11 35.51
N LEU A 24 -4.02 23.33 35.44
CA LEU A 24 -3.28 24.55 35.09
C LEU A 24 -2.73 24.70 33.68
N LEU A 25 -3.51 25.48 32.98
CA LEU A 25 -3.08 26.46 32.02
C LEU A 25 -1.95 27.33 32.57
N ALA A 26 -0.83 27.36 31.90
CA ALA A 26 0.00 28.52 31.76
C ALA A 26 0.85 28.42 30.52
N GLY A 27 0.52 29.18 29.51
CA GLY A 27 1.43 29.99 28.70
C GLY A 27 2.62 29.32 28.04
N ASN A 28 2.46 28.99 26.76
CA ASN A 28 3.51 29.24 25.79
C ASN A 28 2.88 29.65 24.47
N LEU A 29 2.69 30.93 24.31
CA LEU A 29 2.65 31.57 22.99
C LEU A 29 4.05 31.43 22.38
N GLY A 30 4.10 30.88 21.18
CA GLY A 30 5.26 31.05 20.34
C GLY A 30 5.90 29.74 19.89
N CYS A 31 5.34 29.13 18.89
CA CYS A 31 6.05 28.61 17.72
C CYS A 31 4.99 28.35 16.67
N ALA A 32 4.89 29.25 15.74
CA ALA A 32 4.28 28.97 14.46
C ALA A 32 5.11 27.85 13.84
N GLN A 33 4.72 26.61 14.15
CA GLN A 33 5.17 25.47 13.40
C GLN A 33 4.54 25.64 12.02
N ASP A 34 5.36 26.09 11.08
CA ASP A 34 5.09 25.92 9.66
C ASP A 34 4.66 24.47 9.45
N ARG A 35 3.36 24.22 9.58
CA ARG A 35 2.75 23.07 8.97
C ARG A 35 2.94 23.29 7.48
N LYS A 36 4.08 22.84 6.95
CA LYS A 36 4.15 22.51 5.52
C LYS A 36 2.91 21.68 5.26
N SER A 37 1.91 22.32 4.67
CA SER A 37 0.76 21.63 4.08
C SER A 37 1.34 20.45 3.34
N PRO A 38 0.80 19.22 3.48
CA PRO A 38 1.24 18.13 2.66
C PRO A 38 1.15 18.65 1.22
N GLN A 39 2.31 18.81 0.61
CA GLN A 39 2.41 19.18 -0.79
C GLN A 39 1.55 18.13 -1.48
N THR A 40 0.38 18.51 -1.94
CA THR A 40 -0.41 17.71 -2.85
C THR A 40 0.52 17.45 -4.01
N ALA A 41 1.13 16.28 -4.01
CA ALA A 41 1.90 15.79 -5.14
C ALA A 41 0.96 16.02 -6.33
N GLY A 42 1.35 16.88 -7.27
CA GLY A 42 0.51 17.23 -8.39
C GLY A 42 -0.03 15.95 -9.00
N VAL A 43 -1.32 15.91 -9.32
CA VAL A 43 -1.94 14.75 -9.94
C VAL A 43 -1.14 14.48 -11.21
N ASP A 44 -0.54 13.29 -11.30
CA ASP A 44 0.17 12.84 -12.50
C ASP A 44 -0.89 12.55 -13.58
N ASN A 45 -1.10 13.52 -14.47
CA ASN A 45 -2.06 13.44 -15.57
C ASN A 45 -1.49 12.74 -16.82
N SER A 46 -0.30 12.16 -16.73
CA SER A 46 0.25 11.38 -17.82
C SER A 46 -0.55 10.09 -18.06
N LYS A 47 -0.40 9.52 -19.25
CA LYS A 47 -1.08 8.29 -19.64
C LYS A 47 -0.83 7.15 -18.63
N MET A 48 0.41 7.06 -18.11
CA MET A 48 0.82 6.03 -17.15
C MET A 48 0.68 6.46 -15.67
N GLY A 49 0.15 7.65 -15.39
CA GLY A 49 -0.03 8.20 -14.04
C GLY A 49 -0.80 7.29 -13.10
N PRO A 50 -1.97 6.75 -13.47
CA PRO A 50 -2.75 5.85 -12.61
C PRO A 50 -2.00 4.58 -12.19
N TYR A 51 -1.21 4.00 -13.07
CA TYR A 51 -0.42 2.80 -12.79
C TYR A 51 0.74 3.10 -11.85
N ARG A 52 1.42 4.25 -12.03
CA ARG A 52 2.45 4.72 -11.10
C ARG A 52 1.90 4.95 -9.70
N ALA A 53 0.74 5.59 -9.60
CA ALA A 53 0.10 5.85 -8.32
C ALA A 53 -0.26 4.56 -7.58
N LEU A 54 -0.85 3.57 -8.25
CA LEU A 54 -1.17 2.27 -7.66
C LEU A 54 0.09 1.51 -7.22
N ALA A 55 1.12 1.48 -8.05
CA ALA A 55 2.39 0.85 -7.72
C ALA A 55 3.06 1.51 -6.50
N GLN A 56 3.05 2.84 -6.43
CA GLN A 56 3.59 3.60 -5.30
C GLN A 56 2.85 3.29 -3.99
N LEU A 57 1.52 3.24 -4.05
CA LEU A 57 0.70 2.89 -2.87
C LEU A 57 0.97 1.46 -2.41
N ALA A 58 1.04 0.49 -3.34
CA ALA A 58 1.34 -0.89 -3.03
C ALA A 58 2.74 -1.05 -2.40
N PHE A 59 3.76 -0.41 -2.98
CA PHE A 59 5.11 -0.40 -2.46
C PHE A 59 5.18 0.23 -1.06
N ALA A 60 4.57 1.40 -0.86
CA ALA A 60 4.55 2.10 0.42
C ALA A 60 3.83 1.30 1.52
N SER A 61 2.72 0.62 1.19
CA SER A 61 2.01 -0.26 2.13
C SER A 61 2.88 -1.44 2.57
N SER A 62 3.59 -2.08 1.63
CA SER A 62 4.53 -3.16 1.95
C SER A 62 5.67 -2.69 2.86
N GLN A 63 6.22 -1.49 2.62
CA GLN A 63 7.27 -0.92 3.47
C GLN A 63 6.81 -0.64 4.91
N LYS A 64 5.51 -0.42 5.11
CA LYS A 64 4.90 -0.26 6.45
C LYS A 64 4.54 -1.60 7.11
N GLY A 65 4.77 -2.72 6.44
CA GLY A 65 4.35 -4.04 6.91
C GLY A 65 2.87 -4.35 6.68
N GLU A 66 2.15 -3.51 5.94
CA GLU A 66 0.74 -3.68 5.57
C GLU A 66 0.62 -4.62 4.35
N ASN A 67 1.16 -5.84 4.46
CA ASN A 67 1.35 -6.73 3.32
C ASN A 67 0.02 -7.15 2.65
N GLY A 68 -1.05 -7.35 3.42
CA GLY A 68 -2.38 -7.63 2.88
C GLY A 68 -2.94 -6.47 2.04
N THR A 69 -2.72 -5.23 2.49
CA THR A 69 -3.09 -4.01 1.73
C THR A 69 -2.25 -3.90 0.46
N ALA A 70 -0.94 -4.13 0.57
CA ALA A 70 -0.03 -4.11 -0.58
C ALA A 70 -0.44 -5.12 -1.66
N ALA A 71 -0.77 -6.36 -1.27
CA ALA A 71 -1.27 -7.40 -2.17
C ALA A 71 -2.61 -7.03 -2.81
N THR A 72 -3.51 -6.38 -2.06
CA THR A 72 -4.79 -5.90 -2.61
C THR A 72 -4.58 -4.83 -3.67
N LEU A 73 -3.69 -3.86 -3.41
CA LEU A 73 -3.33 -2.81 -4.36
C LEU A 73 -2.64 -3.38 -5.61
N ALA A 74 -1.79 -4.40 -5.45
CA ALA A 74 -1.17 -5.12 -6.56
C ALA A 74 -2.22 -5.77 -7.48
N LYS A 75 -3.25 -6.44 -6.93
CA LYS A 75 -4.36 -6.99 -7.71
C LYS A 75 -5.17 -5.91 -8.43
N ILE A 76 -5.33 -4.74 -7.82
CA ILE A 76 -6.02 -3.62 -8.47
C ILE A 76 -5.18 -3.10 -9.63
N LEU A 77 -3.86 -2.98 -9.45
CA LEU A 77 -2.93 -2.57 -10.50
C LEU A 77 -3.02 -3.49 -11.72
N GLU A 78 -2.85 -4.80 -11.52
CA GLU A 78 -2.97 -5.82 -12.56
C GLU A 78 -4.29 -5.72 -13.33
N ARG A 79 -5.42 -5.74 -12.62
CA ARG A 79 -6.75 -5.62 -13.25
C ARG A 79 -6.96 -4.31 -13.99
N THR A 80 -6.35 -3.22 -13.53
CA THR A 80 -6.46 -1.92 -14.18
C THR A 80 -5.65 -1.91 -15.47
N TRP A 81 -4.49 -2.56 -15.47
CA TRP A 81 -3.66 -2.77 -16.64
C TRP A 81 -4.38 -3.60 -17.70
N ASP A 82 -4.84 -4.80 -17.35
CA ASP A 82 -5.57 -5.70 -18.24
C ASP A 82 -6.76 -5.01 -18.91
N LYS A 83 -7.58 -4.31 -18.10
CA LYS A 83 -8.75 -3.59 -18.64
C LYS A 83 -8.37 -2.50 -19.64
N SER A 84 -7.27 -1.79 -19.41
CA SER A 84 -6.87 -0.73 -20.33
C SER A 84 -6.42 -1.28 -21.68
N GLU A 85 -5.80 -2.45 -21.69
CA GLU A 85 -5.43 -3.13 -22.93
C GLU A 85 -6.63 -3.73 -23.63
N ASP A 86 -7.56 -4.33 -22.88
CA ASP A 86 -8.80 -4.89 -23.44
C ASP A 86 -9.70 -3.83 -24.08
N TYR A 87 -9.78 -2.63 -23.48
CA TYR A 87 -10.68 -1.56 -23.90
C TYR A 87 -9.99 -0.37 -24.57
N GLY A 88 -8.68 -0.38 -24.68
CA GLY A 88 -7.89 0.69 -25.29
C GLY A 88 -8.05 0.82 -26.80
N GLY A 89 -8.58 -0.20 -27.46
CA GLY A 89 -8.78 -0.22 -28.90
C GLY A 89 -7.46 0.04 -29.64
N ASP A 90 -7.49 0.84 -30.69
CA ASP A 90 -6.32 1.16 -31.52
C ASP A 90 -5.27 2.02 -30.79
N THR A 91 -5.62 2.59 -29.64
CA THR A 91 -4.69 3.41 -28.81
C THR A 91 -4.02 2.62 -27.70
N ALA A 92 -4.39 1.34 -27.51
CA ALA A 92 -3.76 0.46 -26.53
C ALA A 92 -2.26 0.35 -26.80
N LEU A 93 -1.46 0.25 -25.74
CA LEU A 93 0.00 0.13 -25.87
C LEU A 93 0.38 -1.14 -26.66
N SER A 94 -0.35 -2.23 -26.44
CA SER A 94 -0.19 -3.50 -27.16
C SER A 94 -0.36 -3.37 -28.67
N LYS A 95 -1.14 -2.38 -29.15
CA LYS A 95 -1.36 -2.10 -30.58
C LYS A 95 -0.35 -1.09 -31.13
N THR A 96 -0.03 -0.05 -30.32
CA THR A 96 0.84 1.04 -30.75
C THR A 96 2.33 0.73 -30.61
N ASN A 97 2.71 -0.06 -29.59
CA ASN A 97 4.08 -0.50 -29.33
C ASN A 97 4.10 -1.82 -28.55
N HIS A 98 3.89 -2.92 -29.25
CA HIS A 98 3.79 -4.26 -28.65
C HIS A 98 5.03 -4.66 -27.84
N THR A 99 6.24 -4.37 -28.32
CA THR A 99 7.47 -4.68 -27.60
C THR A 99 7.53 -3.96 -26.26
N LEU A 100 7.18 -2.67 -26.23
CA LEU A 100 7.17 -1.91 -24.98
C LEU A 100 6.06 -2.38 -24.04
N PHE A 101 4.89 -2.76 -24.60
CA PHE A 101 3.82 -3.37 -23.81
C PHE A 101 4.32 -4.62 -23.08
N GLU A 102 4.96 -5.57 -23.77
CA GLU A 102 5.51 -6.78 -23.16
C GLU A 102 6.58 -6.48 -22.09
N GLU A 103 7.41 -5.45 -22.31
CA GLU A 103 8.39 -5.03 -21.32
C GLU A 103 7.75 -4.45 -20.06
N VAL A 104 6.69 -3.65 -20.18
CA VAL A 104 5.94 -3.08 -19.06
C VAL A 104 5.21 -4.19 -18.31
N ASP A 105 4.50 -5.04 -19.02
CA ASP A 105 3.71 -6.17 -18.49
C ASP A 105 4.61 -7.10 -17.67
N LYS A 106 5.70 -7.56 -18.23
CA LYS A 106 6.68 -8.40 -17.53
C LYS A 106 7.26 -7.75 -16.28
N ALA A 107 7.54 -6.44 -16.32
CA ALA A 107 8.07 -5.73 -15.15
C ALA A 107 6.98 -5.54 -14.09
N MET A 108 5.74 -5.32 -14.48
CA MET A 108 4.58 -5.29 -13.59
C MET A 108 4.39 -6.62 -12.90
N ASP A 109 4.37 -7.73 -13.63
CA ASP A 109 4.23 -9.08 -13.09
C ASP A 109 5.29 -9.38 -12.03
N GLN A 110 6.55 -9.04 -12.28
CA GLN A 110 7.63 -9.23 -11.31
C GLN A 110 7.37 -8.48 -10.00
N PHE A 111 6.88 -7.26 -10.09
CA PHE A 111 6.54 -6.45 -8.91
C PHE A 111 5.30 -6.96 -8.19
N VAL A 112 4.23 -7.25 -8.93
CA VAL A 112 2.94 -7.74 -8.42
C VAL A 112 3.11 -9.08 -7.74
N ASN A 113 3.79 -10.04 -8.37
CA ASN A 113 3.99 -11.39 -7.83
C ASN A 113 4.74 -11.37 -6.48
N LEU A 114 5.78 -10.53 -6.34
CA LEU A 114 6.46 -10.37 -5.04
C LEU A 114 5.51 -9.95 -3.93
N LEU A 115 4.52 -9.10 -4.20
CA LEU A 115 3.54 -8.66 -3.21
C LEU A 115 2.47 -9.73 -2.96
N LEU A 116 2.06 -10.46 -4.00
CA LEU A 116 1.05 -11.52 -3.89
C LEU A 116 1.56 -12.77 -3.15
N GLU A 117 2.81 -13.13 -3.36
CA GLU A 117 3.46 -14.26 -2.67
C GLU A 117 3.69 -13.98 -1.18
N HIS A 118 3.75 -12.71 -0.80
CA HIS A 118 4.08 -12.27 0.56
C HIS A 118 2.92 -11.55 1.27
N GLN A 119 1.66 -11.99 1.06
CA GLN A 119 0.48 -11.36 1.67
C GLN A 119 0.51 -11.40 3.21
N THR A 120 1.11 -12.43 3.80
CA THR A 120 1.19 -12.65 5.25
C THR A 120 2.58 -12.46 5.84
N SER A 121 3.58 -12.20 5.00
CA SER A 121 4.97 -12.02 5.41
C SER A 121 5.60 -10.87 4.61
N ALA A 122 6.67 -10.27 5.12
CA ALA A 122 7.36 -9.24 4.37
C ALA A 122 8.17 -9.85 3.21
N PRO A 123 8.09 -9.31 1.99
CA PRO A 123 8.99 -9.66 0.90
C PRO A 123 10.41 -9.19 1.20
N ASP A 124 11.40 -9.75 0.49
CA ASP A 124 12.77 -9.23 0.53
C ASP A 124 12.79 -7.75 0.08
N PRO A 125 13.21 -6.82 0.95
CA PRO A 125 13.13 -5.39 0.66
C PRO A 125 13.98 -4.96 -0.55
N ALA A 126 15.12 -5.62 -0.78
CA ALA A 126 16.00 -5.30 -1.90
C ALA A 126 15.39 -5.77 -3.22
N LYS A 127 14.83 -6.98 -3.26
CA LYS A 127 14.12 -7.52 -4.42
C LYS A 127 12.89 -6.68 -4.76
N LEU A 128 12.08 -6.35 -3.76
CA LEU A 128 10.89 -5.53 -3.96
C LEU A 128 11.23 -4.14 -4.50
N LYS A 129 12.25 -3.48 -3.93
CA LYS A 129 12.72 -2.17 -4.41
C LYS A 129 13.22 -2.24 -5.84
N ALA A 130 13.97 -3.29 -6.21
CA ALA A 130 14.48 -3.47 -7.56
C ALA A 130 13.34 -3.70 -8.57
N ALA A 131 12.37 -4.55 -8.25
CA ALA A 131 11.21 -4.81 -9.10
C ALA A 131 10.35 -3.55 -9.29
N TYR A 132 10.09 -2.81 -8.21
CA TYR A 132 9.39 -1.54 -8.26
C TYR A 132 10.09 -0.51 -9.15
N ALA A 133 11.42 -0.34 -9.00
CA ALA A 133 12.19 0.59 -9.82
C ALA A 133 12.19 0.20 -11.29
N ALA A 134 12.33 -1.09 -11.60
CA ALA A 134 12.27 -1.60 -12.97
C ALA A 134 10.92 -1.32 -13.62
N TYR A 135 9.82 -1.53 -12.88
CA TYR A 135 8.48 -1.22 -13.38
C TYR A 135 8.29 0.27 -13.67
N LEU A 136 8.69 1.15 -12.76
CA LEU A 136 8.59 2.60 -12.97
C LEU A 136 9.40 3.09 -14.18
N GLU A 137 10.57 2.51 -14.42
CA GLU A 137 11.40 2.81 -15.59
C GLU A 137 10.65 2.48 -16.90
N LYS A 138 10.00 1.30 -16.96
CA LYS A 138 9.21 0.90 -18.13
C LYS A 138 7.98 1.79 -18.34
N LEU A 139 7.27 2.14 -17.28
CA LEU A 139 6.13 3.07 -17.34
C LEU A 139 6.56 4.46 -17.85
N LYS A 140 7.75 4.94 -17.47
CA LYS A 140 8.27 6.22 -17.94
C LYS A 140 8.51 6.21 -19.47
N ARG A 141 8.91 5.08 -20.04
CA ARG A 141 9.10 4.93 -21.49
C ARG A 141 7.79 4.80 -22.26
N ALA A 142 6.70 4.43 -21.57
CA ALA A 142 5.37 4.23 -22.14
C ALA A 142 4.50 5.50 -22.14
N ASP A 143 4.96 6.58 -21.47
CA ASP A 143 4.35 7.90 -21.54
C ASP A 143 4.70 8.59 -22.84
#